data_752fc5e57b9124fa5bbd24abe23cefe4
#
_entry.id   752fc5e57b9124fa5bbd24abe23cefe4
#
_cell.length_a   1.000
_cell.length_b   1.000
_cell.length_c   1.000
_cell.angle_alpha   90.00
_cell.angle_beta   90.00
_cell.angle_gamma   90.00
#
_symmetry.space_group_name_H-M   'P 1'
#
loop_
_entity.id
_entity.type
_entity.pdbx_description
1 polymer ?
#
loop_
_entity_poly.entity_id
_entity_poly.type
_entity_poly.pdbx_seq_one_letter_code
_entity_poly.pdbx_strand_id
1 'polypeptide(L)'
;AMLLDMVKAALPVSLAYVAYEIRGPGLIPIALAPVLGHAFSPFLGGRGGKAVAATGGIWIGLTYGVGTVVATVCMSLGYAVQSVAGWAVALGWIGLGGYLAGFNRDPVLLAIWLGNGLILAWKHRADFEQPPHLRSWLKSTD
;
A
#
# COMPACT_ATOMS: atom_id res chain seq x y z
N ALA A 1 2.09 -3.60 -16.72
CA ALA A 1 1.21 -2.54 -16.19
C ALA A 1 1.45 -2.26 -14.72
N MET A 2 1.49 -3.28 -13.86
CA MET A 2 1.73 -3.12 -12.43
C MET A 2 3.07 -2.42 -12.12
N LEU A 3 4.13 -2.79 -12.82
CA LEU A 3 5.45 -2.17 -12.66
C LEU A 3 5.43 -0.70 -13.05
N LEU A 4 4.74 -0.35 -14.14
CA LEU A 4 4.58 1.04 -14.58
C LEU A 4 3.81 1.87 -13.55
N ASP A 5 2.76 1.32 -12.97
CA ASP A 5 1.98 1.99 -11.92
C ASP A 5 2.83 2.24 -10.68
N MET A 6 3.66 1.28 -10.33
CA MET A 6 4.62 1.42 -9.22
C MET A 6 5.64 2.52 -9.50
N VAL A 7 6.24 2.53 -10.70
CA VAL A 7 7.23 3.54 -11.11
C VAL A 7 6.61 4.93 -11.16
N LYS A 8 5.41 5.07 -11.73
CA LYS A 8 4.69 6.35 -11.79
C LYS A 8 4.43 6.95 -10.41
N ALA A 9 4.18 6.11 -9.42
CA ALA A 9 4.00 6.55 -8.05
C ALA A 9 5.32 6.81 -7.34
N ALA A 10 6.33 5.97 -7.58
CA ALA A 10 7.63 6.09 -6.93
C ALA A 10 8.39 7.36 -7.36
N LEU A 11 8.36 7.71 -8.64
CA LEU A 11 9.13 8.84 -9.17
C LEU A 11 8.82 10.17 -8.50
N PRO A 12 7.57 10.68 -8.50
CA PRO A 12 7.29 11.98 -7.90
C PRO A 12 7.54 12.00 -6.39
N VAL A 13 7.25 10.92 -5.71
CA VAL A 13 7.46 10.83 -4.27
C VAL A 13 8.95 10.75 -3.93
N SER A 14 9.73 9.99 -4.69
CA SER A 14 11.18 9.93 -4.51
C SER A 14 11.84 11.29 -4.78
N LEU A 15 11.41 11.99 -5.82
CA LEU A 15 11.91 13.33 -6.11
C LEU A 15 11.59 14.29 -4.96
N ALA A 16 10.36 14.30 -4.48
CA ALA A 16 9.96 15.17 -3.39
C ALA A 16 10.70 14.86 -2.09
N TYR A 17 10.78 13.60 -1.72
CA TYR A 17 11.33 13.17 -0.46
C TYR A 17 12.86 13.15 -0.44
N VAL A 18 13.49 12.62 -1.48
CA VAL A 18 14.94 12.43 -1.54
C VAL A 18 15.66 13.62 -2.16
N ALA A 19 15.21 14.08 -3.33
CA ALA A 19 15.92 15.14 -4.08
C ALA A 19 15.60 16.52 -3.53
N TYR A 20 14.35 16.82 -3.20
CA TYR A 20 13.92 18.12 -2.68
C TYR A 20 13.81 18.16 -1.15
N GLU A 21 14.07 17.06 -0.49
CA GLU A 21 14.06 16.93 0.97
C GLU A 21 12.78 17.46 1.64
N ILE A 22 11.62 17.28 1.01
CA ILE A 22 10.33 17.67 1.58
C ILE A 22 9.98 16.69 2.70
N ARG A 23 10.00 17.17 3.94
CA ARG A 23 9.81 16.34 5.15
C ARG A 23 8.57 16.69 5.96
N GLY A 24 8.01 17.88 5.76
CA GLY A 24 6.89 18.39 6.55
C GLY A 24 5.53 17.90 6.09
N PRO A 25 4.43 18.44 6.65
CA PRO A 25 3.06 18.05 6.29
C PRO A 25 2.71 18.18 4.81
N GLY A 26 3.42 19.03 4.06
CA GLY A 26 3.26 19.16 2.61
C GLY A 26 3.59 17.88 1.84
N LEU A 27 4.34 16.95 2.42
CA LEU A 27 4.63 15.66 1.82
C LEU A 27 3.37 14.77 1.74
N ILE A 28 2.42 14.95 2.65
CA ILE A 28 1.21 14.11 2.71
C ILE A 28 0.43 14.13 1.39
N PRO A 29 0.00 15.30 0.85
CA PRO A 29 -0.70 15.32 -0.42
C PRO A 29 0.16 14.85 -1.59
N ILE A 30 1.47 15.14 -1.57
CA ILE A 30 2.39 14.70 -2.62
C ILE A 30 2.45 13.17 -2.68
N ALA A 31 2.56 12.52 -1.52
CA ALA A 31 2.65 11.06 -1.44
C ALA A 31 1.32 10.38 -1.79
N LEU A 32 0.19 10.93 -1.37
CA LEU A 32 -1.12 10.33 -1.59
C LEU A 32 -1.68 10.60 -2.98
N ALA A 33 -1.24 11.66 -3.66
CA ALA A 33 -1.73 12.01 -4.99
C ALA A 33 -1.60 10.88 -6.02
N PRO A 34 -0.44 10.20 -6.16
CA PRO A 34 -0.32 9.07 -7.09
C PRO A 34 -1.25 7.91 -6.77
N VAL A 35 -1.46 7.63 -5.49
CA VAL A 35 -2.36 6.56 -5.04
C VAL A 35 -3.79 6.90 -5.37
N LEU A 36 -4.22 8.14 -5.07
CA LEU A 36 -5.56 8.64 -5.42
C LEU A 36 -5.78 8.66 -6.92
N GLY A 37 -4.79 9.13 -7.68
CA GLY A 37 -4.87 9.17 -9.13
C GLY A 37 -5.03 7.79 -9.75
N HIS A 38 -4.32 6.78 -9.21
CA HIS A 38 -4.46 5.40 -9.67
C HIS A 38 -5.81 4.80 -9.24
N ALA A 39 -6.22 5.03 -7.99
CA ALA A 39 -7.45 4.47 -7.44
C ALA A 39 -8.72 5.03 -8.11
N PHE A 40 -8.71 6.31 -8.46
CA PHE A 40 -9.85 7.03 -9.00
C PHE A 40 -9.52 7.70 -10.34
N SER A 41 -8.87 6.95 -11.25
CA SER A 41 -8.42 7.48 -12.54
C SER A 41 -9.58 8.11 -13.34
N PRO A 42 -9.49 9.41 -13.71
CA PRO A 42 -10.51 10.04 -14.53
C PRO A 42 -10.58 9.47 -15.95
N PHE A 43 -9.48 8.89 -16.45
CA PHE A 43 -9.43 8.25 -17.76
C PHE A 43 -10.24 6.95 -17.83
N LEU A 44 -10.57 6.37 -16.67
CA LEU A 44 -11.36 5.13 -16.55
C LEU A 44 -12.72 5.40 -15.92
N GLY A 45 -13.24 6.63 -16.03
CA GLY A 45 -14.53 6.99 -15.45
C GLY A 45 -14.57 6.92 -13.92
N GLY A 46 -13.45 7.19 -13.25
CA GLY A 46 -13.34 7.07 -11.81
C GLY A 46 -13.13 5.63 -11.31
N ARG A 47 -13.03 4.66 -12.22
CA ARG A 47 -12.83 3.25 -11.91
C ARG A 47 -11.36 2.88 -12.09
N GLY A 48 -10.50 3.35 -11.22
CA GLY A 48 -9.09 2.99 -11.21
C GLY A 48 -8.85 1.59 -10.64
N GLY A 49 -7.59 1.18 -10.60
CA GLY A 49 -7.16 -0.07 -9.98
C GLY A 49 -7.32 -0.07 -8.46
N LYS A 50 -6.92 -1.17 -7.84
CA LYS A 50 -7.00 -1.34 -6.37
C LYS A 50 -5.90 -0.60 -5.59
N ALA A 51 -5.06 0.17 -6.28
CA ALA A 51 -4.05 1.05 -5.71
C ALA A 51 -2.88 0.34 -4.99
N VAL A 52 -2.77 -0.98 -5.06
CA VAL A 52 -1.71 -1.74 -4.40
C VAL A 52 -0.34 -1.43 -4.98
N ALA A 53 -0.22 -1.41 -6.31
CA ALA A 53 1.04 -1.10 -7.01
C ALA A 53 1.50 0.34 -6.74
N ALA A 54 0.56 1.30 -6.79
CA ALA A 54 0.86 2.70 -6.47
C ALA A 54 1.30 2.86 -5.01
N THR A 55 0.65 2.13 -4.09
CA THR A 55 1.06 2.06 -2.68
C THR A 55 2.51 1.57 -2.56
N GLY A 56 2.85 0.47 -3.22
CA GLY A 56 4.24 -0.01 -3.25
C GLY A 56 5.19 1.07 -3.75
N GLY A 57 4.80 1.78 -4.80
CA GLY A 57 5.60 2.85 -5.38
C GLY A 57 5.90 3.99 -4.42
N ILE A 58 4.89 4.54 -3.73
CA ILE A 58 5.14 5.66 -2.79
C ILE A 58 6.05 5.22 -1.64
N TRP A 59 5.90 4.00 -1.14
CA TRP A 59 6.73 3.52 -0.03
C TRP A 59 8.16 3.18 -0.46
N ILE A 60 8.41 2.90 -1.75
CA ILE A 60 9.78 2.84 -2.28
C ILE A 60 10.46 4.21 -2.07
N GLY A 61 9.78 5.29 -2.43
CA GLY A 61 10.32 6.65 -2.25
C GLY A 61 10.48 7.06 -0.80
N LEU A 62 9.50 6.75 0.04
CA LEU A 62 9.46 7.20 1.43
C LEU A 62 10.36 6.42 2.38
N THR A 63 10.65 5.15 2.09
CA THR A 63 11.40 4.27 2.99
C THR A 63 12.62 3.62 2.32
N TYR A 64 13.04 4.14 1.16
CA TYR A 64 14.12 3.57 0.35
C TYR A 64 13.87 2.10 0.00
N GLY A 65 12.60 1.74 -0.15
CA GLY A 65 12.18 0.39 -0.51
C GLY A 65 11.96 -0.58 0.65
N VAL A 66 12.46 -0.27 1.85
CA VAL A 66 12.35 -1.18 3.01
C VAL A 66 10.89 -1.42 3.38
N GLY A 67 10.09 -0.35 3.48
CA GLY A 67 8.66 -0.46 3.78
C GLY A 67 7.90 -1.29 2.75
N THR A 68 8.23 -1.11 1.47
CA THR A 68 7.64 -1.88 0.38
C THR A 68 7.97 -3.37 0.50
N VAL A 69 9.22 -3.71 0.84
CA VAL A 69 9.63 -5.11 1.05
C VAL A 69 8.87 -5.72 2.22
N VAL A 70 8.79 -5.02 3.35
CA VAL A 70 8.03 -5.47 4.53
C VAL A 70 6.56 -5.73 4.18
N ALA A 71 5.92 -4.76 3.52
CA ALA A 71 4.52 -4.89 3.11
C ALA A 71 4.32 -6.06 2.14
N THR A 72 5.23 -6.23 1.17
CA THR A 72 5.16 -7.30 0.18
C THR A 72 5.30 -8.67 0.84
N VAL A 73 6.25 -8.83 1.76
CA VAL A 73 6.45 -10.09 2.49
C VAL A 73 5.19 -10.43 3.31
N CYS A 74 4.67 -9.47 4.08
CA CYS A 74 3.47 -9.69 4.88
C CYS A 74 2.24 -10.01 4.00
N MET A 75 2.10 -9.30 2.88
CA MET A 75 1.02 -9.54 1.93
C MET A 75 1.13 -10.93 1.29
N SER A 76 2.35 -11.33 0.91
CA SER A 76 2.61 -12.64 0.32
C SER A 76 2.29 -13.77 1.30
N LEU A 77 2.67 -13.62 2.57
CA LEU A 77 2.29 -14.56 3.62
C LEU A 77 0.78 -14.63 3.79
N GLY A 78 0.10 -13.49 3.72
CA GLY A 78 -1.36 -13.43 3.74
C GLY A 78 -1.98 -14.21 2.58
N TYR A 79 -1.47 -14.03 1.37
CA TYR A 79 -1.94 -14.80 0.20
C TYR A 79 -1.63 -16.30 0.30
N ALA A 80 -0.54 -16.67 0.95
CA ALA A 80 -0.20 -18.08 1.14
C ALA A 80 -1.18 -18.78 2.07
N VAL A 81 -1.74 -18.06 3.05
CA VAL A 81 -2.62 -18.62 4.09
C VAL A 81 -4.09 -18.59 3.66
N GLN A 82 -4.52 -17.50 3.01
CA GLN A 82 -5.92 -17.31 2.65
C GLN A 82 -6.05 -16.70 1.25
N SER A 83 -7.24 -16.77 0.65
CA SER A 83 -7.45 -16.46 -0.76
C SER A 83 -8.10 -15.10 -1.05
N VAL A 84 -8.62 -14.41 -0.05
CA VAL A 84 -9.29 -13.12 -0.24
C VAL A 84 -8.25 -12.00 -0.29
N ALA A 85 -8.16 -11.29 -1.43
CA ALA A 85 -7.12 -10.29 -1.69
C ALA A 85 -7.10 -9.16 -0.65
N GLY A 86 -8.25 -8.65 -0.23
CA GLY A 86 -8.34 -7.55 0.73
C GLY A 86 -7.69 -7.88 2.07
N TRP A 87 -7.83 -9.10 2.56
CA TRP A 87 -7.22 -9.53 3.81
C TRP A 87 -5.70 -9.63 3.70
N ALA A 88 -5.18 -10.09 2.54
CA ALA A 88 -3.74 -10.12 2.28
C ALA A 88 -3.15 -8.71 2.23
N VAL A 89 -3.83 -7.80 1.56
CA VAL A 89 -3.43 -6.37 1.49
C VAL A 89 -3.47 -5.74 2.88
N ALA A 90 -4.47 -6.05 3.69
CA ALA A 90 -4.56 -5.57 5.08
C ALA A 90 -3.36 -6.03 5.92
N LEU A 91 -2.93 -7.28 5.77
CA LEU A 91 -1.73 -7.78 6.45
C LEU A 91 -0.46 -7.04 6.00
N GLY A 92 -0.33 -6.76 4.71
CA GLY A 92 0.78 -5.96 4.18
C GLY A 92 0.79 -4.56 4.76
N TRP A 93 -0.36 -3.91 4.83
CA TRP A 93 -0.50 -2.58 5.40
C TRP A 93 -0.21 -2.55 6.91
N ILE A 94 -0.69 -3.55 7.66
CA ILE A 94 -0.40 -3.69 9.09
C ILE A 94 1.10 -3.91 9.32
N GLY A 95 1.75 -4.75 8.51
CA GLY A 95 3.19 -4.99 8.58
C GLY A 95 3.99 -3.72 8.34
N LEU A 96 3.59 -2.94 7.34
CA LEU A 96 4.19 -1.62 7.07
C LEU A 96 4.02 -0.68 8.27
N GLY A 97 2.83 -0.62 8.86
CA GLY A 97 2.56 0.18 10.05
C GLY A 97 3.43 -0.23 11.23
N GLY A 98 3.62 -1.52 11.44
CA GLY A 98 4.51 -2.05 12.47
C GLY A 98 5.96 -1.63 12.24
N TYR A 99 6.43 -1.69 11.00
CA TYR A 99 7.76 -1.21 10.63
C TYR A 99 7.92 0.29 10.94
N LEU A 100 6.95 1.12 10.52
CA LEU A 100 7.00 2.57 10.76
C LEU A 100 6.98 2.89 12.26
N ALA A 101 6.11 2.24 13.02
CA ALA A 101 5.99 2.46 14.45
C ALA A 101 7.23 2.00 15.23
N GLY A 102 7.87 0.92 14.79
CA GLY A 102 9.05 0.36 15.45
C GLY A 102 10.36 1.04 15.08
N PHE A 103 10.55 1.37 13.82
CA PHE A 103 11.86 1.79 13.30
C PHE A 103 11.91 3.23 12.77
N ASN A 104 10.79 3.81 12.36
CA ASN A 104 10.79 5.10 11.67
C ASN A 104 9.78 6.12 12.23
N ARG A 105 9.30 6.06 13.30
CA ARG A 105 8.33 6.88 14.07
C ARG A 105 8.07 8.33 13.59
N ASP A 106 8.19 8.60 12.30
CA ASP A 106 7.93 9.93 11.73
C ASP A 106 6.42 10.17 11.67
N PRO A 107 5.89 11.23 12.33
CA PRO A 107 4.45 11.53 12.30
C PRO A 107 3.89 11.76 10.90
N VAL A 108 4.68 12.33 9.99
CA VAL A 108 4.27 12.58 8.61
C VAL A 108 4.10 11.27 7.86
N LEU A 109 5.05 10.34 8.01
CA LEU A 109 4.95 9.02 7.39
C LEU A 109 3.79 8.21 7.97
N LEU A 110 3.54 8.31 9.27
CA LEU A 110 2.38 7.67 9.91
C LEU A 110 1.06 8.24 9.39
N ALA A 111 0.98 9.56 9.17
CA ALA A 111 -0.19 10.20 8.58
C ALA A 111 -0.42 9.72 7.13
N ILE A 112 0.65 9.61 6.34
CA ILE A 112 0.58 9.06 4.97
C ILE A 112 0.11 7.61 5.01
N TRP A 113 0.63 6.81 5.93
CA TRP A 113 0.21 5.42 6.13
C TRP A 113 -1.29 5.32 6.43
N LEU A 114 -1.82 6.14 7.33
CA LEU A 114 -3.25 6.19 7.63
C LEU A 114 -4.09 6.57 6.40
N GLY A 115 -3.72 7.64 5.69
CA GLY A 115 -4.42 8.07 4.48
C GLY A 115 -4.39 6.99 3.39
N ASN A 116 -3.24 6.37 3.18
CA ASN A 116 -3.09 5.26 2.24
C ASN A 116 -3.96 4.06 2.65
N GLY A 117 -4.01 3.74 3.95
CA GLY A 117 -4.87 2.68 4.48
C GLY A 117 -6.35 2.92 4.23
N LEU A 118 -6.81 4.16 4.37
CA LEU A 118 -8.19 4.53 4.06
C LEU A 118 -8.52 4.30 2.58
N ILE A 119 -7.61 4.65 1.68
CA ILE A 119 -7.78 4.43 0.24
C ILE A 119 -7.84 2.92 -0.06
N LEU A 120 -6.91 2.15 0.49
CA LEU A 120 -6.87 0.69 0.32
C LEU A 120 -8.14 0.03 0.87
N ALA A 121 -8.58 0.44 2.05
CA ALA A 121 -9.80 -0.08 2.67
C ALA A 121 -11.03 0.20 1.79
N TRP A 122 -11.12 1.39 1.26
CA TRP A 122 -12.20 1.75 0.35
C TRP A 122 -12.20 0.91 -0.93
N LYS A 123 -11.02 0.72 -1.54
CA LYS A 123 -10.88 -0.05 -2.79
C LYS A 123 -11.09 -1.55 -2.59
N HIS A 124 -10.89 -2.06 -1.38
CA HIS A 124 -11.07 -3.48 -1.05
C HIS A 124 -12.31 -3.73 -0.18
N ARG A 125 -13.22 -2.76 -0.05
CA ARG A 125 -14.39 -2.87 0.83
C ARG A 125 -15.24 -4.12 0.58
N ALA A 126 -15.38 -4.52 -0.67
CA ALA A 126 -16.13 -5.73 -1.03
C ALA A 126 -15.45 -7.00 -0.51
N ASP A 127 -14.13 -7.03 -0.50
CA ASP A 127 -13.37 -8.17 0.01
C ASP A 127 -13.57 -8.34 1.53
N PHE A 128 -13.73 -7.24 2.26
CA PHE A 128 -13.94 -7.28 3.72
C PHE A 128 -15.35 -7.71 4.13
N GLU A 129 -16.29 -7.76 3.20
CA GLU A 129 -17.62 -8.33 3.43
C GLU A 129 -17.56 -9.85 3.53
N GLN A 130 -16.48 -10.47 3.07
CA GLN A 130 -16.25 -11.90 3.13
C GLN A 130 -15.26 -12.23 4.24
N PRO A 131 -15.47 -13.34 4.98
CA PRO A 131 -14.44 -13.79 5.91
C PRO A 131 -13.22 -14.31 5.17
N PRO A 132 -12.02 -14.29 5.77
CA PRO A 132 -10.85 -14.88 5.14
C PRO A 132 -11.09 -16.38 4.89
N HIS A 133 -10.83 -16.82 3.65
CA HIS A 133 -10.94 -18.23 3.29
C HIS A 133 -9.56 -18.88 3.34
N LEU A 134 -9.37 -19.80 4.29
CA LEU A 134 -8.15 -20.60 4.39
C LEU A 134 -7.95 -21.41 3.11
N ARG A 135 -6.73 -21.46 2.64
CA ARG A 135 -6.40 -22.22 1.44
C ARG A 135 -6.50 -23.72 1.72
N SER A 136 -6.85 -24.49 0.67
CA SER A 136 -7.09 -25.93 0.78
C SER A 136 -5.90 -26.72 1.34
N TRP A 137 -4.66 -26.28 1.07
CA TRP A 137 -3.48 -26.97 1.59
C TRP A 137 -3.34 -26.88 3.11
N LEU A 138 -3.97 -25.87 3.75
CA LEU A 138 -4.05 -25.77 5.21
C LEU A 138 -5.16 -26.62 5.81
N LYS A 139 -6.13 -27.05 4.99
CA LYS A 139 -7.26 -27.86 5.42
C LYS A 139 -7.02 -29.37 5.26
N SER A 140 -5.90 -29.78 4.70
CA SER A 140 -5.61 -31.16 4.31
C SER A 140 -5.06 -32.05 5.44
N THR A 141 -5.25 -31.67 6.71
CA THR A 141 -4.77 -32.43 7.87
C THR A 141 -5.80 -33.40 8.43
N ASP A 142 -6.93 -33.61 7.76
CA ASP A 142 -7.97 -34.57 8.19
C ASP A 142 -8.10 -35.74 7.21
#